data_d56a585706e9beeae4f9032214e484dd
#
_entry.id   d56a585706e9beeae4f9032214e484dd
#
_cell.length_a   1.000
_cell.length_b   1.000
_cell.length_c   1.000
_cell.angle_alpha   90.00
_cell.angle_beta   90.00
_cell.angle_gamma   90.00
#
_symmetry.space_group_name_H-M   'P 1'
#
loop_
_entity.id
_entity.type
_entity.pdbx_description
1 polymer ?
#
loop_
_entity_poly.entity_id
_entity_poly.type
_entity_poly.pdbx_seq_one_letter_code
_entity_poly.pdbx_strand_id
1 'polypeptide(L)'
;MQNKIIISSDFESIKAEFDGKNVRIFEYENMLLEDAKDVIAEAYIAEYEQKNIVIMAKKLGAEVQNSLLKILEEPPKNIVFTLIVPSKNTLLPTVRSRLMLEVRSRAKGRCEHGLDLWRIDLKSLSEFVKTQRELKENGKLSALELSKLVGDIICDALDSGFVFSADELEYFKKLSYISALNTAPEYVLTPLLLLLMKKSKR
;
A
#
# COMPACT_ATOMS: atom_id res chain seq x y z
N MET A 1 -13.70 14.17 15.50
CA MET A 1 -13.22 13.26 14.42
C MET A 1 -14.26 12.18 14.19
N GLN A 2 -14.29 11.57 13.02
CA GLN A 2 -15.26 10.54 12.64
C GLN A 2 -14.54 9.20 12.45
N ASN A 3 -15.21 8.09 12.74
CA ASN A 3 -14.66 6.76 12.50
C ASN A 3 -14.33 6.57 11.03
N LYS A 4 -13.16 6.00 10.73
CA LYS A 4 -12.70 5.83 9.35
C LYS A 4 -11.91 4.54 9.14
N ILE A 5 -11.86 4.14 7.87
CA ILE A 5 -10.99 3.08 7.36
C ILE A 5 -9.88 3.73 6.54
N ILE A 6 -8.65 3.35 6.78
CA ILE A 6 -7.50 3.70 5.95
C ILE A 6 -7.02 2.43 5.24
N ILE A 7 -6.99 2.49 3.91
CA ILE A 7 -6.40 1.43 3.09
C ILE A 7 -4.95 1.80 2.80
N SER A 8 -4.02 1.03 3.32
CA SER A 8 -2.59 1.19 3.05
C SER A 8 -1.83 -0.09 3.33
N SER A 9 -0.82 -0.38 2.54
CA SER A 9 0.16 -1.45 2.78
C SER A 9 1.34 -1.01 3.63
N ASP A 10 1.52 0.31 3.82
CA ASP A 10 2.61 0.91 4.59
C ASP A 10 2.11 1.28 5.99
N PHE A 11 2.14 0.31 6.89
CA PHE A 11 1.67 0.48 8.25
C PHE A 11 2.60 1.37 9.09
N GLU A 12 3.91 1.28 8.86
CA GLU A 12 4.91 2.05 9.62
C GLU A 12 4.76 3.56 9.39
N SER A 13 4.65 3.99 8.12
CA SER A 13 4.46 5.40 7.81
C SER A 13 3.17 5.95 8.40
N ILE A 14 2.08 5.16 8.39
CA ILE A 14 0.81 5.60 8.96
C ILE A 14 0.86 5.60 10.48
N LYS A 15 1.51 4.61 11.09
CA LYS A 15 1.68 4.55 12.56
C LYS A 15 2.35 5.79 13.11
N ALA A 16 3.34 6.33 12.40
CA ALA A 16 4.04 7.57 12.79
C ALA A 16 3.12 8.81 12.81
N GLU A 17 1.99 8.79 12.11
CA GLU A 17 1.01 9.89 12.14
C GLU A 17 0.13 9.86 13.41
N PHE A 18 0.08 8.72 14.08
CA PHE A 18 -0.72 8.51 15.30
C PHE A 18 0.14 8.57 16.58
N ASP A 19 1.00 9.59 16.66
CA ASP A 19 1.77 9.84 17.89
C ASP A 19 0.99 10.81 18.79
N GLY A 20 0.67 10.36 20.03
CA GLY A 20 -0.05 11.20 20.97
C GLY A 20 -0.48 10.46 22.25
N LYS A 21 -0.71 11.24 23.33
CA LYS A 21 -1.08 10.68 24.64
C LYS A 21 -2.43 9.95 24.63
N ASN A 22 -3.36 10.38 23.77
CA ASN A 22 -4.72 9.84 23.70
C ASN A 22 -4.91 8.90 22.51
N VAL A 23 -3.85 8.22 22.07
CA VAL A 23 -3.90 7.21 21.02
C VAL A 23 -3.57 5.84 21.58
N ARG A 24 -4.36 4.83 21.21
CA ARG A 24 -4.09 3.41 21.47
C ARG A 24 -3.98 2.69 20.16
N ILE A 25 -2.83 2.10 19.88
CA ILE A 25 -2.55 1.37 18.64
C ILE A 25 -2.54 -0.11 18.96
N PHE A 26 -3.35 -0.85 18.21
CA PHE A 26 -3.43 -2.30 18.21
C PHE A 26 -2.98 -2.81 16.85
N GLU A 27 -1.89 -3.54 16.80
CA GLU A 27 -1.27 -4.00 15.56
C GLU A 27 -1.21 -5.52 15.51
N TYR A 28 -1.77 -6.11 14.44
CA TYR A 28 -1.88 -7.55 14.25
C TYR A 28 -1.52 -7.96 12.81
N GLU A 29 -0.75 -9.03 12.68
CA GLU A 29 -0.61 -9.73 11.39
C GLU A 29 -1.92 -10.44 11.03
N ASN A 30 -2.53 -11.11 11.98
CA ASN A 30 -3.83 -11.77 11.86
C ASN A 30 -4.61 -11.56 13.15
N MET A 31 -5.60 -10.69 13.10
CA MET A 31 -6.41 -10.37 14.26
C MET A 31 -7.38 -11.51 14.58
N LEU A 32 -7.38 -11.96 15.80
CA LEU A 32 -8.25 -13.02 16.32
C LEU A 32 -9.45 -12.44 17.09
N LEU A 33 -10.41 -13.29 17.43
CA LEU A 33 -11.62 -12.87 18.14
C LEU A 33 -11.32 -12.36 19.57
N GLU A 34 -10.27 -12.89 20.20
CA GLU A 34 -9.81 -12.45 21.52
C GLU A 34 -9.24 -11.03 21.44
N ASP A 35 -8.44 -10.75 20.42
CA ASP A 35 -7.91 -9.41 20.18
C ASP A 35 -9.01 -8.37 19.98
N ALA A 36 -10.10 -8.76 19.31
CA ALA A 36 -11.26 -7.89 19.14
C ALA A 36 -11.95 -7.57 20.48
N LYS A 37 -12.00 -8.53 21.40
CA LYS A 37 -12.54 -8.30 22.74
C LYS A 37 -11.68 -7.32 23.53
N ASP A 38 -10.34 -7.40 23.42
CA ASP A 38 -9.41 -6.49 24.07
C ASP A 38 -9.57 -5.06 23.54
N VAL A 39 -9.70 -4.90 22.23
CA VAL A 39 -9.99 -3.60 21.60
C VAL A 39 -11.33 -3.03 22.08
N ILE A 40 -12.36 -3.87 22.17
CA ILE A 40 -13.68 -3.47 22.65
C ILE A 40 -13.60 -3.07 24.14
N ALA A 41 -12.90 -3.84 24.98
CA ALA A 41 -12.71 -3.54 26.38
C ALA A 41 -11.99 -2.20 26.57
N GLU A 42 -10.93 -1.94 25.80
CA GLU A 42 -10.19 -0.67 25.81
C GLU A 42 -11.09 0.53 25.42
N ALA A 43 -12.03 0.32 24.50
CA ALA A 43 -12.95 1.36 24.09
C ALA A 43 -13.97 1.76 25.17
N TYR A 44 -14.29 0.84 26.10
CA TYR A 44 -15.19 1.14 27.23
C TYR A 44 -14.46 1.75 28.44
N ILE A 45 -13.12 1.88 28.39
CA ILE A 45 -12.39 2.65 29.41
C ILE A 45 -12.70 4.13 29.19
N ALA A 46 -13.39 4.72 30.16
CA ALA A 46 -13.83 6.10 30.09
C ALA A 46 -12.64 7.07 30.07
N GLU A 47 -12.70 8.02 29.13
CA GLU A 47 -11.72 9.10 28.98
C GLU A 47 -12.43 10.45 28.95
N TYR A 48 -11.82 11.47 29.58
CA TYR A 48 -12.34 12.83 29.56
C TYR A 48 -12.11 13.51 28.21
N GLU A 49 -10.97 13.22 27.58
CA GLU A 49 -10.60 13.73 26.27
C GLU A 49 -10.89 12.69 25.18
N GLN A 50 -10.92 13.16 23.93
CA GLN A 50 -11.11 12.27 22.79
C GLN A 50 -9.94 11.30 22.64
N LYS A 51 -10.23 10.00 22.66
CA LYS A 51 -9.28 8.91 22.51
C LYS A 51 -9.42 8.28 21.13
N ASN A 52 -8.31 8.13 20.44
CA ASN A 52 -8.22 7.43 19.16
C ASN A 52 -7.79 5.98 19.38
N ILE A 53 -8.63 5.04 18.95
CA ILE A 53 -8.28 3.63 18.88
C ILE A 53 -7.96 3.28 17.44
N VAL A 54 -6.69 2.95 17.21
CA VAL A 54 -6.16 2.60 15.90
C VAL A 54 -5.97 1.10 15.83
N ILE A 55 -6.69 0.44 14.95
CA ILE A 55 -6.61 -1.01 14.72
C ILE A 55 -5.89 -1.22 13.39
N MET A 56 -4.73 -1.84 13.42
CA MET A 56 -3.92 -2.16 12.25
C MET A 56 -3.89 -3.68 12.08
N ALA A 57 -4.45 -4.19 10.99
CA ALA A 57 -4.51 -5.63 10.77
C ALA A 57 -4.26 -5.99 9.30
N LYS A 58 -3.28 -6.89 9.06
CA LYS A 58 -3.03 -7.39 7.70
C LYS A 58 -4.08 -8.40 7.27
N LYS A 59 -4.57 -9.21 8.22
CA LYS A 59 -5.67 -10.16 8.00
C LYS A 59 -6.75 -9.96 9.07
N LEU A 60 -8.00 -9.99 8.64
CA LEU A 60 -9.15 -9.75 9.49
C LEU A 60 -10.29 -10.69 9.08
N GLY A 61 -10.51 -11.73 9.88
CA GLY A 61 -11.55 -12.74 9.62
C GLY A 61 -12.97 -12.17 9.71
N ALA A 62 -13.94 -12.82 9.06
CA ALA A 62 -15.34 -12.37 9.05
C ALA A 62 -15.95 -12.27 10.45
N GLU A 63 -15.68 -13.24 11.32
CA GLU A 63 -16.18 -13.24 12.71
C GLU A 63 -15.64 -12.07 13.52
N VAL A 64 -14.35 -11.76 13.36
CA VAL A 64 -13.69 -10.62 14.01
C VAL A 64 -14.33 -9.31 13.55
N GLN A 65 -14.53 -9.16 12.25
CA GLN A 65 -15.18 -7.97 11.70
C GLN A 65 -16.60 -7.81 12.22
N ASN A 66 -17.37 -8.90 12.27
CA ASN A 66 -18.73 -8.88 12.78
C ASN A 66 -18.78 -8.52 14.28
N SER A 67 -17.83 -8.97 15.09
CA SER A 67 -17.74 -8.62 16.51
C SER A 67 -17.47 -7.14 16.75
N LEU A 68 -16.72 -6.49 15.83
CA LEU A 68 -16.40 -5.07 15.91
C LEU A 68 -17.50 -4.16 15.35
N LEU A 69 -18.45 -4.68 14.53
CA LEU A 69 -19.44 -3.86 13.83
C LEU A 69 -20.17 -2.91 14.77
N LYS A 70 -20.71 -3.42 15.87
CA LYS A 70 -21.53 -2.63 16.80
C LYS A 70 -20.75 -1.44 17.38
N ILE A 71 -19.51 -1.66 17.81
CA ILE A 71 -18.72 -0.59 18.42
C ILE A 71 -18.15 0.40 17.38
N LEU A 72 -17.99 -0.04 16.14
CA LEU A 72 -17.59 0.83 15.04
C LEU A 72 -18.75 1.72 14.56
N GLU A 73 -19.99 1.23 14.64
CA GLU A 73 -21.20 2.02 14.33
C GLU A 73 -21.53 3.03 15.43
N GLU A 74 -21.54 2.56 16.66
CA GLU A 74 -21.93 3.35 17.84
C GLU A 74 -20.81 3.32 18.88
N PRO A 75 -19.73 4.07 18.66
CA PRO A 75 -18.62 4.11 19.59
C PRO A 75 -19.02 4.78 20.91
N PRO A 76 -18.41 4.39 22.03
CA PRO A 76 -18.58 5.09 23.29
C PRO A 76 -18.24 6.57 23.16
N LYS A 77 -18.74 7.39 24.09
CA LYS A 77 -18.48 8.83 24.12
C LYS A 77 -16.97 9.09 24.16
N ASN A 78 -16.50 10.06 23.37
CA ASN A 78 -15.10 10.46 23.22
C ASN A 78 -14.16 9.39 22.59
N ILE A 79 -14.70 8.33 21.99
CA ILE A 79 -13.90 7.33 21.29
C ILE A 79 -14.07 7.49 19.79
N VAL A 80 -12.95 7.44 19.07
CA VAL A 80 -12.89 7.41 17.60
C VAL A 80 -12.06 6.22 17.15
N PHE A 81 -12.59 5.47 16.20
CA PHE A 81 -11.90 4.32 15.61
C PHE A 81 -11.26 4.67 14.27
N THR A 82 -10.03 4.23 14.09
CA THR A 82 -9.35 4.20 12.79
C THR A 82 -8.93 2.76 12.51
N LEU A 83 -9.54 2.16 11.49
CA LEU A 83 -9.20 0.80 11.04
C LEU A 83 -8.25 0.89 9.84
N ILE A 84 -7.07 0.27 9.94
CA ILE A 84 -6.05 0.29 8.89
C ILE A 84 -5.84 -1.12 8.36
N VAL A 85 -6.04 -1.30 7.07
CA VAL A 85 -5.92 -2.59 6.38
C VAL A 85 -5.20 -2.45 5.03
N PRO A 86 -4.52 -3.49 4.53
CA PRO A 86 -3.73 -3.39 3.30
C PRO A 86 -4.58 -3.28 2.04
N SER A 87 -5.82 -3.75 2.06
CA SER A 87 -6.72 -3.74 0.89
C SER A 87 -8.18 -3.63 1.32
N LYS A 88 -8.99 -2.97 0.50
CA LYS A 88 -10.44 -2.95 0.68
C LYS A 88 -11.09 -4.34 0.63
N ASN A 89 -10.44 -5.30 -0.04
CA ASN A 89 -10.93 -6.68 -0.13
C ASN A 89 -10.74 -7.47 1.16
N THR A 90 -9.91 -7.00 2.09
CA THR A 90 -9.76 -7.56 3.43
C THR A 90 -11.02 -7.34 4.27
N LEU A 91 -11.86 -6.35 3.90
CA LEU A 91 -13.02 -5.96 4.66
C LEU A 91 -14.34 -6.44 4.06
N LEU A 92 -15.25 -6.86 4.93
CA LEU A 92 -16.62 -7.18 4.56
C LEU A 92 -17.36 -5.93 4.02
N PRO A 93 -18.30 -6.11 3.08
CA PRO A 93 -19.15 -5.01 2.60
C PRO A 93 -19.87 -4.27 3.74
N THR A 94 -20.27 -5.01 4.78
CA THR A 94 -20.95 -4.46 5.96
C THR A 94 -20.11 -3.46 6.74
N VAL A 95 -18.81 -3.69 6.88
CA VAL A 95 -17.87 -2.74 7.52
C VAL A 95 -17.61 -1.55 6.61
N ARG A 96 -17.39 -1.81 5.31
CA ARG A 96 -17.08 -0.75 4.33
C ARG A 96 -18.22 0.25 4.12
N SER A 97 -19.47 -0.19 4.26
CA SER A 97 -20.62 0.68 4.05
C SER A 97 -20.90 1.65 5.21
N ARG A 98 -20.28 1.42 6.36
CA ARG A 98 -20.56 2.15 7.60
C ARG A 98 -19.50 3.17 7.99
N LEU A 99 -18.29 3.01 7.48
CA LEU A 99 -17.16 3.87 7.82
C LEU A 99 -16.67 4.63 6.58
N MET A 100 -16.20 5.86 6.81
CA MET A 100 -15.53 6.62 5.74
C MET A 100 -14.26 5.90 5.31
N LEU A 101 -14.15 5.64 4.01
CA LEU A 101 -13.01 4.96 3.43
C LEU A 101 -12.04 5.97 2.84
N GLU A 102 -10.82 5.98 3.36
CA GLU A 102 -9.69 6.78 2.90
C GLU A 102 -8.65 5.84 2.30
N VAL A 103 -8.41 5.95 1.00
CA VAL A 103 -7.34 5.17 0.35
C VAL A 103 -6.07 6.01 0.39
N ARG A 104 -5.10 5.54 1.11
CA ARG A 104 -3.74 6.09 1.11
C ARG A 104 -2.86 5.13 0.32
N SER A 105 -2.70 5.43 -0.97
CA SER A 105 -1.56 4.87 -1.68
C SER A 105 -0.29 5.26 -0.92
N ARG A 106 0.73 4.40 -0.95
CA ARG A 106 2.04 4.68 -0.32
C ARG A 106 2.32 6.17 -0.38
N ALA A 107 2.51 6.80 0.78
CA ALA A 107 3.06 8.15 0.80
C ALA A 107 4.24 8.14 -0.17
N LYS A 108 4.37 9.18 -1.01
CA LYS A 108 5.44 9.36 -2.00
C LYS A 108 6.83 9.16 -1.39
N GLY A 109 7.08 7.95 -0.90
CA GLY A 109 8.41 7.43 -0.71
C GLY A 109 8.93 7.24 -2.12
N ARG A 110 9.97 7.97 -2.53
CA ARG A 110 10.71 7.68 -3.74
C ARG A 110 10.85 6.17 -3.82
N CYS A 111 10.24 5.56 -4.84
CA CYS A 111 10.46 4.15 -5.09
C CYS A 111 11.96 3.95 -5.11
N GLU A 112 12.45 2.96 -4.37
CA GLU A 112 13.90 2.73 -4.16
C GLU A 112 14.68 2.38 -5.44
N HIS A 113 13.99 2.44 -6.62
CA HIS A 113 14.64 2.23 -7.91
C HIS A 113 15.61 3.36 -8.32
N GLY A 114 15.58 4.52 -7.66
CA GLY A 114 16.54 5.61 -7.87
C GLY A 114 16.41 6.37 -9.19
N LEU A 115 15.35 6.13 -9.98
CA LEU A 115 15.11 6.82 -11.25
C LEU A 115 14.21 8.05 -11.04
N ASP A 116 14.59 9.17 -11.64
CA ASP A 116 13.69 10.32 -11.84
C ASP A 116 12.93 10.12 -13.17
N LEU A 117 11.68 9.64 -13.07
CA LEU A 117 10.88 9.27 -14.25
C LEU A 117 10.54 10.48 -15.15
N TRP A 118 10.55 11.71 -14.61
CA TRP A 118 10.33 12.93 -15.40
C TRP A 118 11.58 13.41 -16.13
N ARG A 119 12.77 13.04 -15.67
CA ARG A 119 14.06 13.43 -16.24
C ARG A 119 14.84 12.27 -16.83
N ILE A 120 14.16 11.15 -17.08
CA ILE A 120 14.80 9.99 -17.65
C ILE A 120 15.31 10.27 -19.08
N ASP A 121 16.57 9.97 -19.32
CA ASP A 121 17.22 10.05 -20.64
C ASP A 121 17.78 8.67 -21.07
N LEU A 122 18.28 8.58 -22.28
CA LEU A 122 18.84 7.31 -22.80
C LEU A 122 20.05 6.83 -22.02
N LYS A 123 20.82 7.75 -21.44
CA LYS A 123 22.02 7.41 -20.65
C LYS A 123 21.60 6.79 -19.33
N SER A 124 20.77 7.47 -18.55
CA SER A 124 20.26 6.97 -17.26
C SER A 124 19.48 5.66 -17.42
N LEU A 125 18.68 5.52 -18.50
CA LEU A 125 18.00 4.28 -18.84
C LEU A 125 19.01 3.14 -19.07
N SER A 126 20.02 3.37 -19.92
CA SER A 126 21.03 2.35 -20.26
C SER A 126 21.83 1.92 -19.03
N GLU A 127 22.27 2.88 -18.20
CA GLU A 127 22.99 2.61 -16.96
C GLU A 127 22.13 1.81 -15.98
N PHE A 128 20.87 2.18 -15.82
CA PHE A 128 19.95 1.47 -14.94
C PHE A 128 19.73 0.02 -15.38
N VAL A 129 19.41 -0.20 -16.67
CA VAL A 129 19.18 -1.54 -17.22
C VAL A 129 20.43 -2.40 -17.08
N LYS A 130 21.62 -1.83 -17.35
CA LYS A 130 22.90 -2.52 -17.18
C LYS A 130 23.14 -2.96 -15.73
N THR A 131 22.87 -2.07 -14.77
CA THR A 131 22.99 -2.39 -13.34
C THR A 131 22.05 -3.55 -12.94
N GLN A 132 20.78 -3.53 -13.41
CA GLN A 132 19.83 -4.60 -13.09
C GLN A 132 20.24 -5.94 -13.74
N ARG A 133 20.84 -5.90 -14.93
CA ARG A 133 21.39 -7.09 -15.59
C ARG A 133 22.54 -7.67 -14.79
N GLU A 134 23.52 -6.86 -14.38
CA GLU A 134 24.66 -7.28 -13.56
C GLU A 134 24.20 -7.88 -12.21
N LEU A 135 23.16 -7.29 -11.57
CA LEU A 135 22.57 -7.83 -10.35
C LEU A 135 21.95 -9.21 -10.58
N LYS A 136 21.30 -9.42 -11.73
CA LYS A 136 20.73 -10.72 -12.09
C LYS A 136 21.81 -11.76 -12.38
N GLU A 137 22.82 -11.42 -13.15
CA GLU A 137 23.95 -12.30 -13.46
C GLU A 137 24.69 -12.73 -12.19
N ASN A 138 24.77 -11.85 -11.19
CA ASN A 138 25.38 -12.12 -9.88
C ASN A 138 24.42 -12.84 -8.88
N GLY A 139 23.23 -13.24 -9.32
CA GLY A 139 22.22 -13.90 -8.48
C GLY A 139 21.58 -13.02 -7.39
N LYS A 140 21.77 -11.70 -7.47
CA LYS A 140 21.23 -10.71 -6.52
C LYS A 140 19.88 -10.13 -6.93
N LEU A 141 19.35 -10.51 -8.08
CA LEU A 141 18.04 -10.10 -8.59
C LEU A 141 17.25 -11.34 -9.04
N SER A 142 16.34 -11.79 -8.20
CA SER A 142 15.43 -12.90 -8.51
C SER A 142 14.31 -12.44 -9.46
N ALA A 143 13.56 -13.40 -10.02
CA ALA A 143 12.38 -13.10 -10.85
C ALA A 143 11.30 -12.34 -10.05
N LEU A 144 11.14 -12.67 -8.76
CA LEU A 144 10.18 -11.99 -7.89
C LEU A 144 10.59 -10.53 -7.64
N GLU A 145 11.86 -10.27 -7.41
CA GLU A 145 12.39 -8.91 -7.20
C GLU A 145 12.31 -8.09 -8.49
N LEU A 146 12.59 -8.69 -9.66
CA LEU A 146 12.41 -8.01 -10.94
C LEU A 146 10.94 -7.66 -11.18
N SER A 147 10.02 -8.58 -10.88
CA SER A 147 8.59 -8.33 -11.01
C SER A 147 8.10 -7.23 -10.07
N LYS A 148 8.63 -7.21 -8.83
CA LYS A 148 8.35 -6.14 -7.87
C LYS A 148 8.89 -4.79 -8.37
N LEU A 149 10.13 -4.75 -8.86
CA LEU A 149 10.75 -3.54 -9.42
C LEU A 149 9.93 -2.96 -10.58
N VAL A 150 9.47 -3.81 -11.51
CA VAL A 150 8.61 -3.40 -12.63
C VAL A 150 7.29 -2.81 -12.11
N GLY A 151 6.67 -3.46 -11.14
CA GLY A 151 5.45 -2.97 -10.49
C GLY A 151 5.66 -1.63 -9.80
N ASP A 152 6.75 -1.48 -9.06
CA ASP A 152 7.10 -0.25 -8.34
C ASP A 152 7.33 0.92 -9.32
N ILE A 153 8.03 0.70 -10.44
CA ILE A 153 8.22 1.73 -11.49
C ILE A 153 6.89 2.14 -12.12
N ILE A 154 5.99 1.19 -12.41
CA ILE A 154 4.67 1.49 -12.98
C ILE A 154 3.82 2.29 -11.98
N CYS A 155 3.80 1.89 -10.72
CA CYS A 155 3.08 2.60 -9.66
C CYS A 155 3.62 4.02 -9.46
N ASP A 156 4.96 4.18 -9.42
CA ASP A 156 5.58 5.50 -9.30
C ASP A 156 5.24 6.42 -10.48
N ALA A 157 5.19 5.88 -11.70
CA ALA A 157 4.77 6.63 -12.86
C ALA A 157 3.31 7.10 -12.74
N LEU A 158 2.40 6.23 -12.30
CA LEU A 158 0.99 6.58 -12.08
C LEU A 158 0.84 7.64 -10.98
N ASP A 159 1.52 7.45 -9.86
CA ASP A 159 1.50 8.38 -8.72
C ASP A 159 2.14 9.73 -9.04
N SER A 160 3.13 9.73 -9.93
CA SER A 160 3.77 10.93 -10.45
C SER A 160 2.93 11.69 -11.48
N GLY A 161 1.75 11.17 -11.85
CA GLY A 161 0.79 11.84 -12.73
C GLY A 161 0.95 11.53 -14.22
N PHE A 162 1.69 10.48 -14.58
CA PHE A 162 1.69 10.00 -15.97
C PHE A 162 0.32 9.43 -16.35
N VAL A 163 -0.19 9.80 -17.51
CA VAL A 163 -1.47 9.33 -18.05
C VAL A 163 -1.21 8.26 -19.11
N PHE A 164 -1.84 7.10 -18.96
CA PHE A 164 -1.70 5.96 -19.86
C PHE A 164 -3.02 5.60 -20.54
N SER A 165 -2.94 5.15 -21.79
CA SER A 165 -4.09 4.58 -22.49
C SER A 165 -4.40 3.16 -21.99
N ALA A 166 -5.58 2.64 -22.34
CA ALA A 166 -5.96 1.27 -22.00
C ALA A 166 -4.96 0.23 -22.57
N ASP A 167 -4.48 0.44 -23.78
CA ASP A 167 -3.50 -0.45 -24.45
C ASP A 167 -2.14 -0.43 -23.74
N GLU A 168 -1.70 0.75 -23.27
CA GLU A 168 -0.46 0.88 -22.50
C GLU A 168 -0.57 0.20 -21.13
N LEU A 169 -1.72 0.29 -20.46
CA LEU A 169 -1.96 -0.42 -19.20
C LEU A 169 -2.01 -1.93 -19.40
N GLU A 170 -2.59 -2.41 -20.51
CA GLU A 170 -2.56 -3.83 -20.86
C GLU A 170 -1.13 -4.30 -21.17
N TYR A 171 -0.35 -3.46 -21.84
CA TYR A 171 1.06 -3.74 -22.09
C TYR A 171 1.87 -3.85 -20.77
N PHE A 172 1.62 -2.99 -19.79
CA PHE A 172 2.23 -3.08 -18.46
C PHE A 172 1.89 -4.40 -17.73
N LYS A 173 0.64 -4.87 -17.85
CA LYS A 173 0.27 -6.19 -17.33
C LYS A 173 1.08 -7.32 -17.96
N LYS A 174 1.29 -7.26 -19.27
CA LYS A 174 2.14 -8.23 -19.99
C LYS A 174 3.60 -8.17 -19.54
N LEU A 175 4.16 -6.98 -19.37
CA LEU A 175 5.53 -6.80 -18.86
C LEU A 175 5.68 -7.35 -17.43
N SER A 176 4.72 -7.05 -16.55
CA SER A 176 4.71 -7.59 -15.17
C SER A 176 4.62 -9.12 -15.15
N TYR A 177 3.81 -9.72 -16.03
CA TYR A 177 3.74 -11.17 -16.15
C TYR A 177 5.06 -11.77 -16.65
N ILE A 178 5.64 -11.21 -17.71
CA ILE A 178 6.91 -11.68 -18.29
C ILE A 178 8.05 -11.54 -17.27
N SER A 179 8.09 -10.49 -16.47
CA SER A 179 9.12 -10.28 -15.45
C SER A 179 9.14 -11.39 -14.38
N ALA A 180 7.98 -11.98 -14.09
CA ALA A 180 7.86 -13.09 -13.15
C ALA A 180 8.34 -14.43 -13.73
N LEU A 181 8.52 -14.55 -15.06
CA LEU A 181 8.96 -15.76 -15.77
C LEU A 181 10.48 -15.90 -15.90
N ASN A 182 11.25 -15.31 -14.99
CA ASN A 182 12.72 -15.34 -15.00
C ASN A 182 13.38 -14.77 -16.28
N THR A 183 12.72 -13.83 -16.93
CA THR A 183 13.22 -13.14 -18.14
C THR A 183 14.39 -12.21 -17.80
N ALA A 184 15.30 -11.96 -18.74
CA ALA A 184 16.39 -11.00 -18.54
C ALA A 184 15.83 -9.57 -18.40
N PRO A 185 16.39 -8.75 -17.47
CA PRO A 185 15.88 -7.43 -17.12
C PRO A 185 15.71 -6.49 -18.31
N GLU A 186 16.62 -6.56 -19.29
CA GLU A 186 16.61 -5.72 -20.48
C GLU A 186 15.35 -5.88 -21.33
N TYR A 187 14.76 -7.07 -21.40
CA TYR A 187 13.55 -7.30 -22.21
C TYR A 187 12.29 -6.71 -21.58
N VAL A 188 12.33 -6.41 -20.30
CA VAL A 188 11.18 -5.86 -19.56
C VAL A 188 11.38 -4.39 -19.23
N LEU A 189 12.56 -4.03 -18.72
CA LEU A 189 12.83 -2.66 -18.26
C LEU A 189 13.05 -1.69 -19.42
N THR A 190 13.74 -2.11 -20.49
CA THR A 190 14.00 -1.22 -21.62
C THR A 190 12.71 -0.72 -22.27
N PRO A 191 11.75 -1.58 -22.68
CA PRO A 191 10.53 -1.10 -23.29
C PRO A 191 9.65 -0.29 -22.32
N LEU A 192 9.61 -0.66 -21.04
CA LEU A 192 8.91 0.10 -20.00
C LEU A 192 9.46 1.53 -19.88
N LEU A 193 10.76 1.65 -19.69
CA LEU A 193 11.42 2.94 -19.48
C LEU A 193 11.42 3.82 -20.74
N LEU A 194 11.52 3.24 -21.94
CA LEU A 194 11.38 3.96 -23.21
C LEU A 194 9.98 4.57 -23.35
N LEU A 195 8.94 3.83 -22.95
CA LEU A 195 7.56 4.35 -22.97
C LEU A 195 7.41 5.52 -21.99
N LEU A 196 7.94 5.41 -20.76
CA LEU A 196 7.93 6.48 -19.78
C LEU A 196 8.72 7.70 -20.27
N MET A 197 9.91 7.51 -20.83
CA MET A 197 10.72 8.59 -21.41
C MET A 197 10.00 9.32 -22.55
N LYS A 198 9.23 8.61 -23.39
CA LYS A 198 8.42 9.22 -24.44
C LYS A 198 7.31 10.11 -23.87
N LYS A 199 6.77 9.72 -22.72
CA LYS A 199 5.69 10.46 -22.05
C LYS A 199 6.19 11.65 -21.21
N SER A 200 7.38 11.54 -20.61
CA SER A 200 7.99 12.64 -19.86
C SER A 200 8.35 13.86 -20.71
N LYS A 201 8.48 13.67 -22.04
CA LYS A 201 8.80 14.74 -23.01
C LYS A 201 7.57 15.42 -23.63
N ARG A 202 6.36 15.02 -23.20
CA ARG A 202 5.09 15.63 -23.62
C ARG A 202 4.52 16.50 -22.52
#